data_f4a9b703e41816ba8381cf78a06df3c3
#
_entry.id   f4a9b703e41816ba8381cf78a06df3c3
#
_cell.length_a   1.000
_cell.length_b   1.000
_cell.length_c   1.000
_cell.angle_alpha   90.00
_cell.angle_beta   90.00
_cell.angle_gamma   90.00
#
_symmetry.space_group_name_H-M   'P 1'
#
loop_
_entity.id
_entity.type
_entity.pdbx_description
1 polymer ?
#
loop_
_entity_poly.entity_id
_entity_poly.type
_entity_poly.pdbx_seq_one_letter_code
_entity_poly.pdbx_strand_id
1 'polypeptide(L)'
;MSKTTLEILKEAKAAVSKMSLLTSEQKNSALSAMADALEREVSSILAENEKDVRDAEASGKISSVMIDRLRLTEERIRSMASGIREVIELPDPIGVVSAHVERPSGIVIERVSVPMGVVAMIYESRPNVTSDAAALTLKSGNVCVLRGGKEAFRTSSEIVRVMRNGLASVGLPETLINMIEDTSRESSRELMTAVGYVDLLIPRGGAGLIAACVENAKVPCIQTGTGICHIYIDETADLDKALNIIENAKTSRPSVCNAEEVCLVSEKIADKFLPMLKKRLVDCRAEKGLHTVELRLDSKAASIIDGVRASEKDFDTEFLDYILAVKVVRDVSEAIDHISLHSTHHSDAIVTEDSQAADLFVAAVDSAAVYVNASTRFTDGGEFGLGCEIGISTQKLHARGPMGLREMTTYKYVIRGNGQTR
;
A
#
# COMPACT_ATOMS: atom_id res chain seq x y z
N MET A 1 26.50 -20.53 10.54
CA MET A 1 26.05 -19.52 11.54
C MET A 1 25.13 -18.57 10.81
N SER A 2 24.04 -18.19 11.43
CA SER A 2 23.16 -17.14 10.87
C SER A 2 23.91 -15.81 10.84
N LYS A 3 23.68 -15.00 9.79
CA LYS A 3 24.28 -13.66 9.68
C LYS A 3 23.57 -12.70 10.64
N THR A 4 24.32 -11.81 11.25
CA THR A 4 23.76 -10.70 12.01
C THR A 4 23.09 -9.67 11.06
N THR A 5 22.15 -8.88 11.58
CA THR A 5 21.53 -7.78 10.82
C THR A 5 22.59 -6.85 10.20
N LEU A 6 23.62 -6.51 10.96
CA LEU A 6 24.68 -5.62 10.45
C LEU A 6 25.50 -6.23 9.30
N GLU A 7 25.79 -7.53 9.34
CA GLU A 7 26.50 -8.23 8.26
C GLU A 7 25.66 -8.20 6.99
N ILE A 8 24.35 -8.49 7.08
CA ILE A 8 23.42 -8.44 5.95
C ILE A 8 23.34 -7.02 5.38
N LEU A 9 23.27 -6.00 6.23
CA LEU A 9 23.24 -4.60 5.80
C LEU A 9 24.52 -4.15 5.11
N LYS A 10 25.69 -4.61 5.55
CA LYS A 10 26.97 -4.36 4.87
C LYS A 10 27.01 -4.97 3.48
N GLU A 11 26.55 -6.21 3.35
CA GLU A 11 26.47 -6.89 2.04
C GLU A 11 25.48 -6.18 1.11
N ALA A 12 24.31 -5.78 1.61
CA ALA A 12 23.31 -5.03 0.84
C ALA A 12 23.89 -3.68 0.36
N LYS A 13 24.55 -2.94 1.26
CA LYS A 13 25.15 -1.64 0.88
C LYS A 13 26.27 -1.80 -0.14
N ALA A 14 27.08 -2.82 -0.05
CA ALA A 14 28.13 -3.13 -1.04
C ALA A 14 27.56 -3.50 -2.43
N ALA A 15 26.35 -4.08 -2.47
CA ALA A 15 25.71 -4.46 -3.73
C ALA A 15 25.12 -3.27 -4.52
N VAL A 16 24.92 -2.10 -3.89
CA VAL A 16 24.29 -0.91 -4.51
C VAL A 16 25.06 -0.46 -5.76
N SER A 17 26.40 -0.43 -5.73
CA SER A 17 27.22 0.01 -6.87
C SER A 17 27.02 -0.91 -8.08
N LYS A 18 26.85 -2.21 -7.87
CA LYS A 18 26.60 -3.17 -8.94
C LYS A 18 25.17 -3.04 -9.47
N MET A 19 24.21 -2.84 -8.58
CA MET A 19 22.79 -2.64 -8.93
C MET A 19 22.61 -1.39 -9.81
N SER A 20 23.28 -0.30 -9.48
CA SER A 20 23.15 0.98 -10.21
C SER A 20 23.72 0.96 -11.65
N LEU A 21 24.46 -0.08 -12.01
CA LEU A 21 25.03 -0.26 -13.35
C LEU A 21 24.20 -1.21 -14.23
N LEU A 22 23.18 -1.85 -13.70
CA LEU A 22 22.34 -2.78 -14.47
C LEU A 22 21.48 -2.03 -15.48
N THR A 23 21.47 -2.55 -16.71
CA THR A 23 20.56 -2.06 -17.77
C THR A 23 19.13 -2.53 -17.51
N SER A 24 18.15 -1.92 -18.18
CA SER A 24 16.75 -2.33 -18.13
C SER A 24 16.58 -3.80 -18.55
N GLU A 25 17.30 -4.25 -19.60
CA GLU A 25 17.26 -5.64 -20.06
C GLU A 25 17.80 -6.60 -19.00
N GLN A 26 18.88 -6.25 -18.31
CA GLN A 26 19.44 -7.08 -17.24
C GLN A 26 18.49 -7.19 -16.05
N LYS A 27 17.84 -6.08 -15.67
CA LYS A 27 16.81 -6.07 -14.63
C LYS A 27 15.60 -6.93 -15.02
N ASN A 28 15.13 -6.79 -16.26
CA ASN A 28 14.01 -7.57 -16.79
C ASN A 28 14.34 -9.07 -16.87
N SER A 29 15.56 -9.42 -17.31
CA SER A 29 16.02 -10.83 -17.31
C SER A 29 16.08 -11.42 -15.91
N ALA A 30 16.53 -10.63 -14.92
CA ALA A 30 16.53 -11.04 -13.52
C ALA A 30 15.12 -11.29 -12.99
N LEU A 31 14.19 -10.38 -13.26
CA LEU A 31 12.79 -10.52 -12.86
C LEU A 31 12.14 -11.75 -13.50
N SER A 32 12.38 -11.99 -14.80
CA SER A 32 11.87 -13.19 -15.47
C SER A 32 12.42 -14.47 -14.82
N ALA A 33 13.72 -14.52 -14.54
CA ALA A 33 14.34 -15.66 -13.88
C ALA A 33 13.81 -15.89 -12.46
N MET A 34 13.48 -14.83 -11.73
CA MET A 34 12.84 -14.91 -10.41
C MET A 34 11.42 -15.47 -10.51
N ALA A 35 10.59 -14.99 -11.47
CA ALA A 35 9.25 -15.50 -11.70
C ALA A 35 9.25 -16.99 -12.09
N ASP A 36 10.13 -17.37 -13.01
CA ASP A 36 10.29 -18.77 -13.45
C ASP A 36 10.78 -19.68 -12.30
N ALA A 37 11.63 -19.15 -11.41
CA ALA A 37 12.09 -19.89 -10.23
C ALA A 37 10.94 -20.13 -9.24
N LEU A 38 10.07 -19.13 -8.99
CA LEU A 38 8.89 -19.28 -8.13
C LEU A 38 7.95 -20.37 -8.65
N GLU A 39 7.68 -20.40 -9.96
CA GLU A 39 6.81 -21.43 -10.57
C GLU A 39 7.44 -22.81 -10.55
N ARG A 40 8.75 -22.91 -10.71
CA ARG A 40 9.47 -24.18 -10.66
C ARG A 40 9.55 -24.77 -9.25
N GLU A 41 9.69 -23.94 -8.24
CA GLU A 41 9.90 -24.32 -6.85
C GLU A 41 8.63 -24.24 -5.97
N VAL A 42 7.43 -24.29 -6.59
CA VAL A 42 6.12 -24.20 -5.89
C VAL A 42 6.06 -25.19 -4.71
N SER A 43 6.50 -26.45 -4.92
CA SER A 43 6.41 -27.49 -3.91
C SER A 43 7.26 -27.18 -2.67
N SER A 44 8.45 -26.61 -2.82
CA SER A 44 9.33 -26.26 -1.70
C SER A 44 8.73 -25.08 -0.89
N ILE A 45 8.19 -24.07 -1.58
CA ILE A 45 7.53 -22.94 -0.94
C ILE A 45 6.30 -23.39 -0.16
N LEU A 46 5.45 -24.24 -0.75
CA LEU A 46 4.25 -24.77 -0.07
C LEU A 46 4.62 -25.61 1.15
N ALA A 47 5.69 -26.42 1.10
CA ALA A 47 6.15 -27.22 2.22
C ALA A 47 6.58 -26.37 3.43
N GLU A 48 7.24 -25.22 3.21
CA GLU A 48 7.59 -24.28 4.27
C GLU A 48 6.39 -23.48 4.76
N ASN A 49 5.47 -23.12 3.84
CA ASN A 49 4.24 -22.42 4.18
C ASN A 49 3.32 -23.28 5.06
N GLU A 50 3.20 -24.58 4.78
CA GLU A 50 2.40 -25.48 5.60
C GLU A 50 2.90 -25.55 7.05
N LYS A 51 4.24 -25.49 7.28
CA LYS A 51 4.82 -25.43 8.63
C LYS A 51 4.43 -24.14 9.35
N ASP A 52 4.55 -22.98 8.68
CA ASP A 52 4.19 -21.68 9.25
C ASP A 52 2.69 -21.60 9.58
N VAL A 53 1.82 -22.08 8.68
CA VAL A 53 0.37 -22.13 8.89
C VAL A 53 0.00 -23.03 10.06
N ARG A 54 0.58 -24.22 10.14
CA ARG A 54 0.34 -25.18 11.25
C ARG A 54 0.75 -24.60 12.59
N ASP A 55 1.93 -23.96 12.67
CA ASP A 55 2.41 -23.32 13.89
C ASP A 55 1.51 -22.13 14.29
N ALA A 56 1.03 -21.36 13.30
CA ALA A 56 0.10 -20.25 13.52
C ALA A 56 -1.27 -20.72 14.07
N GLU A 57 -1.84 -21.78 13.48
CA GLU A 57 -3.09 -22.41 13.95
C GLU A 57 -2.93 -22.98 15.36
N ALA A 58 -1.84 -23.69 15.61
CA ALA A 58 -1.57 -24.28 16.93
C ALA A 58 -1.35 -23.24 18.02
N SER A 59 -0.86 -22.05 17.69
CA SER A 59 -0.62 -20.97 18.64
C SER A 59 -1.92 -20.40 19.26
N GLY A 60 -3.05 -20.45 18.53
CA GLY A 60 -4.32 -19.84 18.90
C GLY A 60 -4.29 -18.30 19.07
N LYS A 61 -3.17 -17.65 18.67
CA LYS A 61 -2.95 -16.20 18.86
C LYS A 61 -3.27 -15.36 17.62
N ILE A 62 -3.47 -16.01 16.49
CA ILE A 62 -3.66 -15.39 15.18
C ILE A 62 -5.09 -15.66 14.72
N SER A 63 -5.80 -14.62 14.26
CA SER A 63 -7.18 -14.74 13.77
C SER A 63 -7.26 -15.58 12.49
N SER A 64 -8.41 -16.17 12.22
CA SER A 64 -8.65 -16.94 10.98
C SER A 64 -8.40 -16.13 9.72
N VAL A 65 -8.72 -14.83 9.74
CA VAL A 65 -8.44 -13.90 8.63
C VAL A 65 -6.93 -13.76 8.39
N MET A 66 -6.13 -13.68 9.45
CA MET A 66 -4.67 -13.60 9.33
C MET A 66 -4.05 -14.93 8.90
N ILE A 67 -4.63 -16.07 9.32
CA ILE A 67 -4.21 -17.40 8.84
C ILE A 67 -4.48 -17.53 7.33
N ASP A 68 -5.64 -17.06 6.84
CA ASP A 68 -5.90 -17.05 5.39
C ASP A 68 -4.90 -16.17 4.62
N ARG A 69 -4.51 -15.03 5.18
CA ARG A 69 -3.46 -14.17 4.57
C ARG A 69 -2.09 -14.83 4.54
N LEU A 70 -1.78 -15.64 5.54
CA LEU A 70 -0.52 -16.37 5.64
C LEU A 70 -0.47 -17.56 4.66
N ARG A 71 -1.60 -18.22 4.43
CA ARG A 71 -1.71 -19.43 3.64
C ARG A 71 -1.45 -19.15 2.16
N LEU A 72 -0.50 -19.88 1.58
CA LEU A 72 -0.28 -19.91 0.14
C LEU A 72 -0.96 -21.14 -0.49
N THR A 73 -1.27 -20.99 -1.77
CA THR A 73 -1.72 -22.05 -2.67
C THR A 73 -0.85 -21.98 -3.93
N GLU A 74 -0.86 -23.01 -4.73
CA GLU A 74 -0.19 -22.99 -6.05
C GLU A 74 -0.64 -21.79 -6.89
N GLU A 75 -1.93 -21.48 -6.89
CA GLU A 75 -2.50 -20.34 -7.60
C GLU A 75 -1.97 -19.00 -7.06
N ARG A 76 -1.88 -18.84 -5.72
CA ARG A 76 -1.30 -17.64 -5.10
C ARG A 76 0.18 -17.47 -5.47
N ILE A 77 0.96 -18.55 -5.53
CA ILE A 77 2.38 -18.50 -5.96
C ILE A 77 2.48 -18.14 -7.45
N ARG A 78 1.64 -18.71 -8.30
CA ARG A 78 1.56 -18.34 -9.72
C ARG A 78 1.16 -16.88 -9.90
N SER A 79 0.25 -16.37 -9.08
CA SER A 79 -0.12 -14.94 -9.06
C SER A 79 1.08 -14.05 -8.67
N MET A 80 1.92 -14.48 -7.70
CA MET A 80 3.17 -13.78 -7.37
C MET A 80 4.11 -13.70 -8.58
N ALA A 81 4.30 -14.82 -9.30
CA ALA A 81 5.12 -14.86 -10.52
C ALA A 81 4.53 -13.97 -11.63
N SER A 82 3.20 -13.96 -11.81
CA SER A 82 2.51 -13.07 -12.75
C SER A 82 2.74 -11.59 -12.39
N GLY A 83 2.61 -11.22 -11.11
CA GLY A 83 2.88 -9.85 -10.65
C GLY A 83 4.32 -9.40 -10.94
N ILE A 84 5.32 -10.29 -10.79
CA ILE A 84 6.70 -9.99 -11.21
C ILE A 84 6.77 -9.73 -12.72
N ARG A 85 6.07 -10.52 -13.56
CA ARG A 85 6.05 -10.31 -15.00
C ARG A 85 5.35 -9.00 -15.39
N GLU A 86 4.31 -8.60 -14.68
CA GLU A 86 3.68 -7.28 -14.89
C GLU A 86 4.66 -6.13 -14.61
N VAL A 87 5.52 -6.27 -13.59
CA VAL A 87 6.58 -5.29 -13.31
C VAL A 87 7.62 -5.21 -14.46
N ILE A 88 7.86 -6.30 -15.19
CA ILE A 88 8.77 -6.28 -16.36
C ILE A 88 8.24 -5.34 -17.44
N GLU A 89 6.93 -5.35 -17.67
CA GLU A 89 6.27 -4.52 -18.71
C GLU A 89 6.26 -3.02 -18.37
N LEU A 90 6.48 -2.67 -17.10
CA LEU A 90 6.51 -1.27 -16.69
C LEU A 90 7.78 -0.56 -17.21
N PRO A 91 7.69 0.72 -17.57
CA PRO A 91 8.85 1.52 -17.94
C PRO A 91 9.89 1.56 -16.82
N ASP A 92 11.17 1.47 -17.18
CA ASP A 92 12.25 1.65 -16.20
C ASP A 92 12.23 3.09 -15.66
N PRO A 93 12.11 3.31 -14.36
CA PRO A 93 12.02 4.65 -13.80
C PRO A 93 13.39 5.35 -13.72
N ILE A 94 14.51 4.63 -13.96
CA ILE A 94 15.87 5.15 -13.80
C ILE A 94 16.36 5.82 -15.08
N GLY A 95 17.06 6.94 -14.92
CA GLY A 95 17.62 7.70 -16.04
C GLY A 95 16.63 8.65 -16.73
N VAL A 96 15.39 8.74 -16.23
CA VAL A 96 14.38 9.65 -16.78
C VAL A 96 14.77 11.10 -16.50
N VAL A 97 14.90 11.94 -17.54
CA VAL A 97 15.16 13.38 -17.42
C VAL A 97 13.83 14.09 -17.18
N SER A 98 13.65 14.62 -15.99
CA SER A 98 12.41 15.33 -15.58
C SER A 98 12.48 16.85 -15.77
N ALA A 99 13.68 17.41 -15.92
CA ALA A 99 13.92 18.80 -16.26
C ALA A 99 15.24 18.94 -17.01
N HIS A 100 15.25 19.83 -18.01
CA HIS A 100 16.42 20.19 -18.81
C HIS A 100 16.47 21.71 -18.91
N VAL A 101 17.58 22.32 -18.48
CA VAL A 101 17.73 23.77 -18.41
C VAL A 101 19.08 24.18 -18.97
N GLU A 102 19.09 24.97 -20.04
CA GLU A 102 20.27 25.63 -20.55
C GLU A 102 20.44 27.00 -19.87
N ARG A 103 21.65 27.30 -19.41
CA ARG A 103 21.94 28.56 -18.71
C ARG A 103 22.69 29.53 -19.61
N PRO A 104 22.54 30.85 -19.42
CA PRO A 104 23.33 31.86 -20.18
C PRO A 104 24.84 31.67 -20.09
N SER A 105 25.33 31.03 -19.03
CA SER A 105 26.75 30.67 -18.87
C SER A 105 27.22 29.54 -19.81
N GLY A 106 26.29 28.89 -20.54
CA GLY A 106 26.59 27.77 -21.42
C GLY A 106 26.61 26.40 -20.72
N ILE A 107 26.28 26.32 -19.42
CA ILE A 107 26.11 25.03 -18.76
C ILE A 107 24.68 24.49 -19.01
N VAL A 108 24.58 23.16 -19.14
CA VAL A 108 23.32 22.44 -19.24
C VAL A 108 23.09 21.69 -17.92
N ILE A 109 21.92 21.87 -17.34
CA ILE A 109 21.50 21.23 -16.07
C ILE A 109 20.34 20.29 -16.37
N GLU A 110 20.51 19.01 -16.06
CA GLU A 110 19.45 17.98 -16.16
C GLU A 110 19.12 17.44 -14.78
N ARG A 111 17.81 17.24 -14.51
CA ARG A 111 17.32 16.54 -13.32
C ARG A 111 16.98 15.11 -13.72
N VAL A 112 17.80 14.17 -13.28
CA VAL A 112 17.75 12.77 -13.71
C VAL A 112 17.32 11.87 -12.54
N SER A 113 16.36 10.96 -12.77
CA SER A 113 15.94 10.00 -11.75
C SER A 113 17.03 8.95 -11.49
N VAL A 114 17.19 8.60 -10.21
CA VAL A 114 18.16 7.60 -9.72
C VAL A 114 17.54 6.75 -8.62
N PRO A 115 18.07 5.54 -8.35
CA PRO A 115 17.62 4.73 -7.22
C PRO A 115 17.83 5.45 -5.88
N MET A 116 17.03 5.07 -4.86
CA MET A 116 17.30 5.46 -3.46
C MET A 116 18.59 4.83 -2.94
N GLY A 117 18.81 3.55 -3.23
CA GLY A 117 19.95 2.77 -2.75
C GLY A 117 19.54 1.46 -2.11
N VAL A 118 19.58 1.36 -0.78
CA VAL A 118 19.06 0.21 -0.01
C VAL A 118 17.66 0.52 0.48
N VAL A 119 16.68 -0.24 0.01
CA VAL A 119 15.28 -0.16 0.46
C VAL A 119 15.02 -1.31 1.42
N ALA A 120 14.71 -1.00 2.67
CA ALA A 120 14.34 -1.97 3.69
C ALA A 120 12.82 -2.02 3.86
N MET A 121 12.27 -3.23 4.01
CA MET A 121 10.85 -3.43 4.31
C MET A 121 10.67 -4.26 5.57
N ILE A 122 9.85 -3.76 6.50
CA ILE A 122 9.38 -4.50 7.67
C ILE A 122 7.90 -4.81 7.45
N TYR A 123 7.54 -6.11 7.42
CA TYR A 123 6.17 -6.51 7.10
C TYR A 123 5.67 -7.69 7.94
N GLU A 124 4.35 -7.83 8.04
CA GLU A 124 3.65 -8.84 8.84
C GLU A 124 2.87 -9.79 7.93
N SER A 125 2.78 -11.06 8.32
CA SER A 125 1.81 -12.10 7.89
C SER A 125 1.39 -12.13 6.40
N ARG A 126 2.25 -11.69 5.48
CA ARG A 126 1.93 -11.61 4.05
C ARG A 126 3.10 -12.10 3.19
N PRO A 127 3.21 -13.40 2.93
CA PRO A 127 4.32 -13.95 2.14
C PRO A 127 4.47 -13.34 0.74
N ASN A 128 3.36 -12.95 0.09
CA ASN A 128 3.39 -12.30 -1.23
C ASN A 128 4.12 -10.95 -1.22
N VAL A 129 4.11 -10.21 -0.11
CA VAL A 129 4.86 -8.96 0.00
C VAL A 129 6.36 -9.17 -0.25
N THR A 130 6.88 -10.38 0.05
CA THR A 130 8.28 -10.73 -0.20
C THR A 130 8.64 -10.63 -1.68
N SER A 131 7.81 -11.19 -2.57
CA SER A 131 8.03 -11.15 -4.02
C SER A 131 7.76 -9.76 -4.61
N ASP A 132 6.69 -9.12 -4.19
CA ASP A 132 6.29 -7.80 -4.70
C ASP A 132 7.36 -6.75 -4.36
N ALA A 133 7.82 -6.75 -3.11
CA ALA A 133 8.89 -5.88 -2.64
C ALA A 133 10.21 -6.10 -3.39
N ALA A 134 10.61 -7.35 -3.56
CA ALA A 134 11.84 -7.68 -4.27
C ALA A 134 11.77 -7.26 -5.74
N ALA A 135 10.64 -7.51 -6.42
CA ALA A 135 10.46 -7.15 -7.82
C ALA A 135 10.49 -5.64 -8.06
N LEU A 136 9.69 -4.89 -7.30
CA LEU A 136 9.61 -3.43 -7.43
C LEU A 136 10.95 -2.77 -7.05
N THR A 137 11.60 -3.25 -6.00
CA THR A 137 12.90 -2.73 -5.56
C THR A 137 13.97 -2.97 -6.62
N LEU A 138 14.04 -4.17 -7.21
CA LEU A 138 15.01 -4.51 -8.25
C LEU A 138 14.74 -3.73 -9.54
N LYS A 139 13.50 -3.63 -10.00
CA LYS A 139 13.15 -2.87 -11.21
C LYS A 139 13.50 -1.40 -11.07
N SER A 140 13.28 -0.81 -9.88
CA SER A 140 13.63 0.58 -9.57
C SER A 140 15.12 0.80 -9.25
N GLY A 141 15.98 -0.21 -9.48
CA GLY A 141 17.42 -0.08 -9.35
C GLY A 141 17.95 -0.09 -7.92
N ASN A 142 17.18 -0.54 -6.95
CA ASN A 142 17.53 -0.59 -5.54
C ASN A 142 17.93 -1.99 -5.09
N VAL A 143 18.65 -2.09 -3.97
CA VAL A 143 18.91 -3.33 -3.24
C VAL A 143 17.84 -3.51 -2.17
N CYS A 144 17.25 -4.72 -2.13
CA CYS A 144 16.16 -5.06 -1.24
C CYS A 144 16.68 -5.67 0.08
N VAL A 145 16.16 -5.20 1.23
CA VAL A 145 16.34 -5.82 2.54
C VAL A 145 14.97 -6.07 3.16
N LEU A 146 14.66 -7.33 3.41
CA LEU A 146 13.37 -7.80 3.87
C LEU A 146 13.44 -8.25 5.33
N ARG A 147 12.46 -7.85 6.13
CA ARG A 147 12.25 -8.34 7.49
C ARG A 147 10.79 -8.72 7.67
N GLY A 148 10.47 -9.99 7.44
CA GLY A 148 9.14 -10.55 7.62
C GLY A 148 8.78 -10.83 9.07
N GLY A 149 7.47 -10.95 9.36
CA GLY A 149 6.99 -11.42 10.65
C GLY A 149 7.44 -12.85 10.95
N LYS A 150 7.59 -13.18 12.23
CA LYS A 150 8.03 -14.52 12.66
C LYS A 150 7.08 -15.63 12.24
N GLU A 151 5.80 -15.32 12.10
CA GLU A 151 4.72 -16.24 11.71
C GLU A 151 4.81 -16.68 10.24
N ALA A 152 5.52 -15.92 9.39
CA ALA A 152 5.71 -16.20 7.96
C ALA A 152 7.20 -16.40 7.61
N PHE A 153 8.06 -16.57 8.60
CA PHE A 153 9.51 -16.52 8.40
C PHE A 153 10.04 -17.62 7.49
N ARG A 154 9.61 -18.87 7.68
CA ARG A 154 10.07 -19.99 6.84
C ARG A 154 9.63 -19.78 5.38
N THR A 155 8.37 -19.42 5.20
CA THR A 155 7.80 -19.14 3.87
C THR A 155 8.54 -18.00 3.18
N SER A 156 8.73 -16.87 3.85
CA SER A 156 9.41 -15.70 3.28
C SER A 156 10.88 -15.98 2.98
N SER A 157 11.57 -16.74 3.85
CA SER A 157 12.96 -17.14 3.65
C SER A 157 13.10 -18.07 2.44
N GLU A 158 12.16 -19.00 2.26
CA GLU A 158 12.17 -19.90 1.10
C GLU A 158 11.89 -19.14 -0.20
N ILE A 159 10.94 -18.21 -0.21
CA ILE A 159 10.68 -17.33 -1.36
C ILE A 159 11.94 -16.53 -1.72
N VAL A 160 12.64 -15.95 -0.75
CA VAL A 160 13.90 -15.22 -0.99
C VAL A 160 14.97 -16.15 -1.54
N ARG A 161 15.13 -17.37 -0.98
CA ARG A 161 16.08 -18.37 -1.50
C ARG A 161 15.81 -18.71 -2.97
N VAL A 162 14.55 -18.95 -3.31
CA VAL A 162 14.12 -19.26 -4.68
C VAL A 162 14.41 -18.10 -5.63
N MET A 163 14.06 -16.88 -5.25
CA MET A 163 14.35 -15.69 -6.06
C MET A 163 15.86 -15.45 -6.23
N ARG A 164 16.67 -15.66 -5.20
CA ARG A 164 18.15 -15.60 -5.28
C ARG A 164 18.71 -16.62 -6.27
N ASN A 165 18.17 -17.83 -6.29
CA ASN A 165 18.55 -18.85 -7.30
C ASN A 165 18.24 -18.34 -8.72
N GLY A 166 17.10 -17.64 -8.90
CA GLY A 166 16.76 -16.95 -10.15
C GLY A 166 17.82 -15.91 -10.54
N LEU A 167 18.23 -15.04 -9.61
CA LEU A 167 19.28 -14.03 -9.84
C LEU A 167 20.62 -14.71 -10.23
N ALA A 168 21.03 -15.74 -9.48
CA ALA A 168 22.28 -16.46 -9.74
C ALA A 168 22.28 -17.12 -11.13
N SER A 169 21.14 -17.62 -11.61
CA SER A 169 21.01 -18.26 -12.93
C SER A 169 21.28 -17.32 -14.10
N VAL A 170 21.14 -16.00 -13.89
CA VAL A 170 21.45 -14.96 -14.88
C VAL A 170 22.75 -14.19 -14.54
N GLY A 171 23.56 -14.72 -13.62
CA GLY A 171 24.89 -14.18 -13.26
C GLY A 171 24.83 -12.93 -12.38
N LEU A 172 23.72 -12.65 -11.73
CA LEU A 172 23.58 -11.54 -10.79
C LEU A 172 23.82 -11.97 -9.33
N PRO A 173 24.32 -11.07 -8.46
CA PRO A 173 24.58 -11.42 -7.08
C PRO A 173 23.29 -11.62 -6.29
N GLU A 174 23.27 -12.64 -5.46
CA GLU A 174 22.17 -12.93 -4.54
C GLU A 174 21.92 -11.80 -3.52
N THR A 175 22.95 -11.01 -3.23
CA THR A 175 22.90 -9.87 -2.31
C THR A 175 22.07 -8.68 -2.80
N LEU A 176 21.49 -8.74 -4.00
CA LEU A 176 20.49 -7.78 -4.46
C LEU A 176 19.16 -7.93 -3.71
N ILE A 177 18.89 -9.13 -3.16
CA ILE A 177 17.72 -9.40 -2.30
C ILE A 177 18.23 -10.01 -1.01
N ASN A 178 17.92 -9.39 0.12
CA ASN A 178 18.40 -9.80 1.44
C ASN A 178 17.24 -10.04 2.40
N MET A 179 17.38 -11.05 3.27
CA MET A 179 16.40 -11.35 4.33
C MET A 179 17.10 -11.28 5.68
N ILE A 180 16.53 -10.55 6.62
CA ILE A 180 16.96 -10.52 8.01
C ILE A 180 16.51 -11.82 8.67
N GLU A 181 17.45 -12.59 9.20
CA GLU A 181 17.20 -13.91 9.78
C GLU A 181 16.68 -13.84 11.22
N ASP A 182 17.03 -12.79 11.95
CA ASP A 182 16.51 -12.53 13.28
C ASP A 182 15.08 -11.98 13.23
N THR A 183 14.12 -12.72 13.77
CA THR A 183 12.72 -12.33 13.85
C THR A 183 12.33 -11.61 15.14
N SER A 184 13.30 -11.28 15.99
CA SER A 184 13.08 -10.52 17.23
C SER A 184 12.69 -9.06 16.94
N ARG A 185 12.13 -8.37 17.94
CA ARG A 185 11.85 -6.93 17.81
C ARG A 185 13.13 -6.10 17.70
N GLU A 186 14.25 -6.62 18.18
CA GLU A 186 15.54 -5.92 18.11
C GLU A 186 16.00 -5.76 16.66
N SER A 187 15.86 -6.80 15.82
CA SER A 187 16.21 -6.71 14.40
C SER A 187 15.40 -5.61 13.64
N SER A 188 14.14 -5.42 14.00
CA SER A 188 13.34 -4.31 13.47
C SER A 188 13.89 -2.96 13.91
N ARG A 189 14.30 -2.83 15.18
CA ARG A 189 14.89 -1.61 15.71
C ARG A 189 16.25 -1.32 15.06
N GLU A 190 17.05 -2.35 14.83
CA GLU A 190 18.33 -2.22 14.10
C GLU A 190 18.11 -1.66 12.69
N LEU A 191 17.09 -2.16 11.95
CA LEU A 191 16.74 -1.61 10.64
C LEU A 191 16.25 -0.16 10.70
N MET A 192 15.40 0.17 11.67
CA MET A 192 14.89 1.54 11.85
C MET A 192 16.01 2.53 12.14
N THR A 193 17.12 2.08 12.73
CA THR A 193 18.24 2.92 13.15
C THR A 193 19.49 2.75 12.31
N ALA A 194 19.44 2.01 11.21
CA ALA A 194 20.57 1.65 10.35
C ALA A 194 21.05 2.80 9.45
N VAL A 195 21.31 3.97 10.02
CA VAL A 195 21.82 5.14 9.32
C VAL A 195 23.13 4.82 8.58
N GLY A 196 23.21 5.21 7.32
CA GLY A 196 24.35 4.93 6.44
C GLY A 196 24.28 3.57 5.71
N TYR A 197 23.38 2.66 6.13
CA TYR A 197 23.14 1.38 5.48
C TYR A 197 21.81 1.33 4.75
N VAL A 198 20.72 1.79 5.40
CA VAL A 198 19.38 1.85 4.83
C VAL A 198 19.10 3.27 4.35
N ASP A 199 18.69 3.41 3.10
CA ASP A 199 18.38 4.69 2.48
C ASP A 199 16.87 4.99 2.52
N LEU A 200 16.03 3.96 2.59
CA LEU A 200 14.57 4.06 2.72
C LEU A 200 14.00 2.87 3.48
N LEU A 201 13.13 3.13 4.45
CA LEU A 201 12.36 2.12 5.20
C LEU A 201 10.88 2.21 4.84
N ILE A 202 10.24 1.06 4.54
CA ILE A 202 8.82 0.96 4.23
C ILE A 202 8.18 -0.08 5.17
N PRO A 203 7.38 0.32 6.17
CA PRO A 203 6.62 -0.61 6.99
C PRO A 203 5.35 -1.08 6.27
N ARG A 204 4.98 -2.37 6.42
CA ARG A 204 3.77 -3.00 5.89
C ARG A 204 3.11 -3.89 6.93
N GLY A 205 2.14 -3.37 7.66
CA GLY A 205 1.46 -4.12 8.72
C GLY A 205 0.35 -3.32 9.36
N GLY A 206 -0.03 -3.73 10.56
CA GLY A 206 -1.04 -3.03 11.35
C GLY A 206 -0.55 -1.68 11.88
N ALA A 207 -1.50 -0.85 12.36
CA ALA A 207 -1.24 0.49 12.87
C ALA A 207 -0.10 0.54 13.90
N GLY A 208 0.01 -0.48 14.76
CA GLY A 208 1.08 -0.55 15.77
C GLY A 208 2.49 -0.68 15.19
N LEU A 209 2.68 -1.45 14.12
CA LEU A 209 3.97 -1.54 13.43
C LEU A 209 4.31 -0.21 12.73
N ILE A 210 3.33 0.36 12.05
CA ILE A 210 3.50 1.63 11.33
C ILE A 210 3.89 2.74 12.30
N ALA A 211 3.15 2.90 13.40
CA ALA A 211 3.44 3.88 14.44
C ALA A 211 4.85 3.66 15.02
N ALA A 212 5.21 2.43 15.37
CA ALA A 212 6.54 2.11 15.89
C ALA A 212 7.66 2.50 14.91
N CYS A 213 7.46 2.28 13.59
CA CYS A 213 8.45 2.69 12.58
C CYS A 213 8.54 4.21 12.47
N VAL A 214 7.40 4.91 12.40
CA VAL A 214 7.36 6.37 12.27
C VAL A 214 7.98 7.07 13.48
N GLU A 215 7.71 6.57 14.69
CA GLU A 215 8.22 7.16 15.93
C GLU A 215 9.71 6.88 16.18
N ASN A 216 10.21 5.72 15.76
CA ASN A 216 11.55 5.26 16.15
C ASN A 216 12.56 5.23 15.00
N ALA A 217 12.15 5.39 13.74
CA ALA A 217 13.09 5.36 12.64
C ALA A 217 14.00 6.60 12.64
N LYS A 218 15.30 6.35 12.50
CA LYS A 218 16.34 7.37 12.25
C LYS A 218 16.73 7.42 10.78
N VAL A 219 16.25 6.45 9.99
CA VAL A 219 16.37 6.44 8.54
C VAL A 219 15.09 7.00 7.91
N PRO A 220 15.13 7.53 6.68
CA PRO A 220 13.93 7.94 5.96
C PRO A 220 12.89 6.81 5.94
N CYS A 221 11.66 7.11 6.36
CA CYS A 221 10.58 6.13 6.46
C CYS A 221 9.34 6.65 5.72
N ILE A 222 8.80 5.83 4.81
CA ILE A 222 7.51 6.14 4.17
C ILE A 222 6.40 5.53 5.02
N GLN A 223 5.51 6.37 5.51
CA GLN A 223 4.34 5.95 6.27
C GLN A 223 3.28 5.40 5.31
N THR A 224 2.95 4.11 5.44
CA THR A 224 1.73 3.55 4.85
C THR A 224 0.59 3.77 5.83
N GLY A 225 -0.51 4.39 5.37
CA GLY A 225 -1.60 4.81 6.25
C GLY A 225 -2.60 3.69 6.57
N THR A 226 -3.32 3.84 7.69
CA THR A 226 -4.65 3.25 7.91
C THR A 226 -5.66 4.05 7.12
N GLY A 227 -6.79 3.45 6.72
CA GLY A 227 -7.80 4.12 5.89
C GLY A 227 -9.12 4.30 6.61
N ILE A 228 -9.39 5.50 7.14
CA ILE A 228 -10.75 5.90 7.54
C ILE A 228 -11.35 6.69 6.38
N CYS A 229 -11.71 5.94 5.32
CA CYS A 229 -12.21 6.55 4.09
C CYS A 229 -13.66 7.03 4.24
N HIS A 230 -13.94 8.24 3.77
CA HIS A 230 -15.26 8.85 3.82
C HIS A 230 -15.88 8.94 2.43
N ILE A 231 -17.20 8.73 2.35
CA ILE A 231 -17.98 9.06 1.16
C ILE A 231 -19.10 10.01 1.57
N TYR A 232 -19.12 11.19 0.97
CA TYR A 232 -20.17 12.19 1.16
C TYR A 232 -21.21 12.10 0.03
N ILE A 233 -22.49 12.00 0.40
CA ILE A 233 -23.62 11.97 -0.51
C ILE A 233 -24.29 13.35 -0.47
N ASP A 234 -24.08 14.09 -1.53
CA ASP A 234 -24.57 15.46 -1.70
C ASP A 234 -26.07 15.49 -2.00
N GLU A 235 -26.70 16.67 -1.78
CA GLU A 235 -28.14 16.89 -2.02
C GLU A 235 -28.57 16.62 -3.47
N THR A 236 -27.65 16.80 -4.43
CA THR A 236 -27.91 16.59 -5.87
C THR A 236 -27.54 15.20 -6.35
N ALA A 237 -27.06 14.32 -5.47
CA ALA A 237 -26.56 13.01 -5.84
C ALA A 237 -27.62 12.14 -6.55
N ASP A 238 -27.19 11.43 -7.60
CA ASP A 238 -27.93 10.29 -8.10
C ASP A 238 -27.87 9.16 -7.06
N LEU A 239 -29.03 8.85 -6.46
CA LEU A 239 -29.11 7.92 -5.34
C LEU A 239 -28.77 6.48 -5.71
N ASP A 240 -29.03 6.04 -6.94
CA ASP A 240 -28.68 4.69 -7.40
C ASP A 240 -27.17 4.57 -7.62
N LYS A 241 -26.52 5.59 -8.18
CA LYS A 241 -25.05 5.67 -8.24
C LYS A 241 -24.44 5.63 -6.84
N ALA A 242 -24.96 6.45 -5.92
CA ALA A 242 -24.50 6.50 -4.54
C ALA A 242 -24.56 5.15 -3.85
N LEU A 243 -25.68 4.42 -3.96
CA LEU A 243 -25.83 3.09 -3.39
C LEU A 243 -24.87 2.08 -3.97
N ASN A 244 -24.63 2.11 -5.29
CA ASN A 244 -23.69 1.20 -5.95
C ASN A 244 -22.24 1.48 -5.51
N ILE A 245 -21.87 2.75 -5.37
CA ILE A 245 -20.54 3.19 -4.90
C ILE A 245 -20.32 2.73 -3.46
N ILE A 246 -21.25 3.00 -2.55
CA ILE A 246 -21.14 2.64 -1.13
C ILE A 246 -21.13 1.10 -0.96
N GLU A 247 -22.04 0.37 -1.63
CA GLU A 247 -22.03 -1.08 -1.56
C GLU A 247 -20.68 -1.64 -2.02
N ASN A 248 -20.15 -1.17 -3.13
CA ASN A 248 -18.81 -1.57 -3.59
C ASN A 248 -17.73 -1.17 -2.60
N ALA A 249 -17.72 0.08 -2.14
CA ALA A 249 -16.69 0.62 -1.25
C ALA A 249 -16.64 -0.11 0.10
N LYS A 250 -17.79 -0.48 0.66
CA LYS A 250 -17.86 -1.16 1.97
C LYS A 250 -17.81 -2.67 1.89
N THR A 251 -18.38 -3.30 0.85
CA THR A 251 -18.66 -4.74 0.91
C THR A 251 -17.84 -5.61 -0.03
N SER A 252 -17.16 -5.04 -1.02
CA SER A 252 -16.31 -5.82 -1.94
C SER A 252 -15.10 -6.44 -1.23
N ARG A 253 -14.48 -5.71 -0.29
CA ARG A 253 -13.39 -6.18 0.56
C ARG A 253 -13.26 -5.26 1.78
N PRO A 254 -14.01 -5.48 2.86
CA PRO A 254 -14.07 -4.53 3.98
C PRO A 254 -12.77 -4.41 4.78
N SER A 255 -11.88 -5.42 4.69
CA SER A 255 -10.63 -5.49 5.47
C SER A 255 -9.43 -4.84 4.80
N VAL A 256 -9.62 -3.85 3.93
CA VAL A 256 -8.54 -3.09 3.26
C VAL A 256 -8.68 -1.59 3.52
N CYS A 257 -7.54 -0.90 3.49
CA CYS A 257 -7.42 0.51 3.88
C CYS A 257 -8.20 1.50 2.98
N ASN A 258 -8.59 1.13 1.77
CA ASN A 258 -9.40 1.94 0.87
C ASN A 258 -10.91 1.59 0.93
N ALA A 259 -11.33 0.71 1.86
CA ALA A 259 -12.75 0.48 2.12
C ALA A 259 -13.37 1.69 2.81
N GLU A 260 -14.64 1.98 2.51
CA GLU A 260 -15.37 3.04 3.18
C GLU A 260 -15.60 2.68 4.66
N GLU A 261 -15.32 3.62 5.56
CA GLU A 261 -15.58 3.47 6.99
C GLU A 261 -16.64 4.46 7.49
N VAL A 262 -16.79 5.59 6.80
CA VAL A 262 -17.75 6.65 7.17
C VAL A 262 -18.55 7.11 5.95
N CYS A 263 -19.86 7.07 6.07
CA CYS A 263 -20.81 7.63 5.10
C CYS A 263 -21.40 8.93 5.66
N LEU A 264 -21.17 10.04 4.96
CA LEU A 264 -21.76 11.34 5.27
C LEU A 264 -22.92 11.60 4.32
N VAL A 265 -24.08 12.02 4.83
CA VAL A 265 -25.29 12.23 4.01
C VAL A 265 -25.83 13.64 4.23
N SER A 266 -26.07 14.39 3.15
CA SER A 266 -26.72 15.69 3.22
C SER A 266 -28.10 15.58 3.89
N GLU A 267 -28.40 16.47 4.84
CA GLU A 267 -29.68 16.47 5.54
C GLU A 267 -30.89 16.64 4.60
N LYS A 268 -30.68 17.28 3.44
CA LYS A 268 -31.75 17.50 2.46
C LYS A 268 -32.26 16.22 1.79
N ILE A 269 -31.44 15.17 1.78
CA ILE A 269 -31.81 13.88 1.16
C ILE A 269 -31.82 12.72 2.16
N ALA A 270 -31.45 12.94 3.42
CA ALA A 270 -31.28 11.91 4.42
C ALA A 270 -32.55 11.05 4.60
N ASP A 271 -33.74 11.67 4.68
CA ASP A 271 -35.02 10.97 4.84
C ASP A 271 -35.33 10.00 3.70
N LYS A 272 -34.84 10.30 2.49
CA LYS A 272 -35.01 9.43 1.32
C LYS A 272 -33.91 8.42 1.19
N PHE A 273 -32.65 8.84 1.37
CA PHE A 273 -31.48 8.03 1.10
C PHE A 273 -31.20 6.96 2.16
N LEU A 274 -31.32 7.31 3.45
CA LEU A 274 -30.98 6.39 4.53
C LEU A 274 -31.84 5.10 4.55
N PRO A 275 -33.17 5.13 4.31
CA PRO A 275 -33.96 3.91 4.16
C PRO A 275 -33.48 3.03 2.98
N MET A 276 -33.07 3.66 1.85
CA MET A 276 -32.54 2.93 0.69
C MET A 276 -31.18 2.29 1.03
N LEU A 277 -30.32 3.01 1.74
CA LEU A 277 -29.01 2.52 2.21
C LEU A 277 -29.17 1.30 3.12
N LYS A 278 -30.04 1.39 4.15
CA LYS A 278 -30.35 0.26 5.03
C LYS A 278 -30.88 -0.94 4.25
N LYS A 279 -31.84 -0.72 3.37
CA LYS A 279 -32.37 -1.78 2.52
C LYS A 279 -31.28 -2.46 1.69
N ARG A 280 -30.36 -1.69 1.08
CA ARG A 280 -29.27 -2.20 0.24
C ARG A 280 -28.24 -2.99 1.05
N LEU A 281 -27.75 -2.42 2.15
CA LEU A 281 -26.61 -2.96 2.90
C LEU A 281 -27.01 -3.97 3.98
N VAL A 282 -28.25 -3.95 4.43
CA VAL A 282 -28.74 -4.84 5.50
C VAL A 282 -29.77 -5.81 4.96
N ASP A 283 -30.95 -5.34 4.57
CA ASP A 283 -32.11 -6.20 4.30
C ASP A 283 -31.88 -7.09 3.06
N CYS A 284 -31.52 -6.50 1.91
CA CYS A 284 -31.26 -7.25 0.67
C CYS A 284 -30.06 -8.20 0.79
N ARG A 285 -29.08 -7.87 1.62
CA ARG A 285 -27.92 -8.74 1.84
C ARG A 285 -28.31 -9.93 2.72
N ALA A 286 -29.14 -9.71 3.77
CA ALA A 286 -29.71 -10.79 4.58
C ALA A 286 -30.56 -11.76 3.75
N GLU A 287 -31.43 -11.23 2.88
CA GLU A 287 -32.26 -12.04 1.96
C GLU A 287 -31.43 -12.94 1.04
N LYS A 288 -30.23 -12.48 0.64
CA LYS A 288 -29.30 -13.22 -0.21
C LYS A 288 -28.33 -14.12 0.57
N GLY A 289 -28.42 -14.18 1.89
CA GLY A 289 -27.48 -14.93 2.74
C GLY A 289 -26.05 -14.39 2.74
N LEU A 290 -25.87 -13.09 2.40
CA LEU A 290 -24.60 -12.41 2.43
C LEU A 290 -24.37 -11.73 3.80
N HIS A 291 -23.12 -11.43 4.13
CA HIS A 291 -22.81 -10.64 5.33
C HIS A 291 -23.50 -9.28 5.28
N THR A 292 -24.32 -8.98 6.27
CA THR A 292 -24.98 -7.68 6.45
C THR A 292 -23.99 -6.67 7.00
N VAL A 293 -24.20 -5.37 6.70
CA VAL A 293 -23.40 -4.29 7.27
C VAL A 293 -24.05 -3.75 8.53
N GLU A 294 -23.32 -3.73 9.64
CA GLU A 294 -23.73 -3.03 10.87
C GLU A 294 -23.65 -1.52 10.63
N LEU A 295 -24.77 -0.83 10.70
CA LEU A 295 -24.83 0.64 10.56
C LEU A 295 -24.70 1.29 11.93
N ARG A 296 -23.66 2.10 12.16
CA ARG A 296 -23.49 2.93 13.36
C ARG A 296 -23.92 4.34 13.06
N LEU A 297 -25.01 4.77 13.67
CA LEU A 297 -25.79 5.93 13.29
C LEU A 297 -25.58 7.08 14.27
N ASP A 298 -25.30 8.30 13.75
CA ASP A 298 -25.38 9.50 14.55
C ASP A 298 -26.83 9.79 15.02
N SER A 299 -27.05 10.88 15.77
CA SER A 299 -28.37 11.17 16.31
C SER A 299 -29.43 11.45 15.26
N LYS A 300 -29.07 12.11 14.16
CA LYS A 300 -30.00 12.43 13.09
C LYS A 300 -30.33 11.18 12.26
N ALA A 301 -29.33 10.42 11.86
CA ALA A 301 -29.54 9.18 11.12
C ALA A 301 -30.36 8.14 11.91
N ALA A 302 -30.12 8.02 13.22
CA ALA A 302 -30.88 7.13 14.10
C ALA A 302 -32.34 7.54 14.32
N SER A 303 -32.71 8.79 13.99
CA SER A 303 -34.14 9.20 13.99
C SER A 303 -34.86 8.78 12.70
N ILE A 304 -34.13 8.38 11.66
CA ILE A 304 -34.68 8.04 10.34
C ILE A 304 -34.69 6.53 10.12
N ILE A 305 -33.62 5.83 10.52
CA ILE A 305 -33.48 4.37 10.35
C ILE A 305 -33.00 3.70 11.65
N ASP A 306 -33.28 2.42 11.81
CA ASP A 306 -32.75 1.62 12.92
C ASP A 306 -31.29 1.17 12.64
N GLY A 307 -30.49 1.19 13.69
CA GLY A 307 -29.09 0.74 13.69
C GLY A 307 -28.47 0.88 15.07
N VAL A 308 -27.18 0.60 15.16
CA VAL A 308 -26.39 0.79 16.39
C VAL A 308 -26.12 2.29 16.58
N ARG A 309 -26.17 2.79 17.81
CA ARG A 309 -25.84 4.20 18.09
C ARG A 309 -24.35 4.41 17.93
N ALA A 310 -23.94 5.35 17.08
CA ALA A 310 -22.57 5.76 16.94
C ALA A 310 -22.09 6.58 18.16
N SER A 311 -20.84 6.35 18.53
CA SER A 311 -20.05 7.24 19.39
C SER A 311 -19.11 8.10 18.53
N GLU A 312 -18.55 9.17 19.09
CA GLU A 312 -17.55 9.98 18.37
C GLU A 312 -16.35 9.14 17.92
N LYS A 313 -15.95 8.15 18.72
CA LYS A 313 -14.84 7.24 18.39
C LYS A 313 -15.10 6.41 17.13
N ASP A 314 -16.35 6.16 16.76
CA ASP A 314 -16.67 5.39 15.56
C ASP A 314 -16.25 6.11 14.27
N PHE A 315 -16.20 7.44 14.29
CA PHE A 315 -15.72 8.26 13.18
C PHE A 315 -14.19 8.32 13.07
N ASP A 316 -13.48 7.89 14.14
CA ASP A 316 -12.02 7.78 14.19
C ASP A 316 -11.54 6.31 14.13
N THR A 317 -12.41 5.40 13.68
CA THR A 317 -12.13 3.95 13.70
C THR A 317 -12.08 3.36 12.30
N GLU A 318 -10.94 2.74 11.97
CA GLU A 318 -10.83 1.82 10.84
C GLU A 318 -11.37 0.45 11.29
N PHE A 319 -12.62 0.14 10.93
CA PHE A 319 -13.30 -1.09 11.40
C PHE A 319 -12.72 -2.36 10.77
N LEU A 320 -12.31 -2.29 9.50
CA LEU A 320 -11.80 -3.43 8.72
C LEU A 320 -12.80 -4.59 8.64
N ASP A 321 -14.09 -4.31 8.79
CA ASP A 321 -15.18 -5.28 8.85
C ASP A 321 -16.45 -4.70 8.19
N TYR A 322 -17.52 -5.47 8.14
CA TYR A 322 -18.83 -5.06 7.66
C TYR A 322 -19.53 -4.12 8.67
N ILE A 323 -18.87 -3.03 9.01
CA ILE A 323 -19.35 -1.97 9.89
C ILE A 323 -19.16 -0.63 9.17
N LEU A 324 -20.19 0.23 9.18
CA LEU A 324 -20.18 1.54 8.53
C LEU A 324 -20.76 2.58 9.49
N ALA A 325 -19.96 3.61 9.82
CA ALA A 325 -20.44 4.78 10.54
C ALA A 325 -21.21 5.70 9.57
N VAL A 326 -22.38 6.21 10.00
CA VAL A 326 -23.24 7.05 9.17
C VAL A 326 -23.59 8.32 9.93
N LYS A 327 -23.35 9.48 9.30
CA LYS A 327 -23.66 10.79 9.89
C LYS A 327 -24.40 11.67 8.90
N VAL A 328 -25.41 12.37 9.39
CA VAL A 328 -26.14 13.39 8.62
C VAL A 328 -25.50 14.74 8.85
N VAL A 329 -25.05 15.36 7.77
CA VAL A 329 -24.42 16.69 7.74
C VAL A 329 -25.31 17.68 6.97
N ARG A 330 -25.18 18.97 7.25
CA ARG A 330 -26.00 20.03 6.62
C ARG A 330 -25.77 20.12 5.12
N ASP A 331 -24.48 20.18 4.74
CA ASP A 331 -24.03 20.51 3.39
C ASP A 331 -22.59 19.99 3.15
N VAL A 332 -22.06 20.25 1.95
CA VAL A 332 -20.70 19.90 1.55
C VAL A 332 -19.63 20.52 2.46
N SER A 333 -19.87 21.71 3.01
CA SER A 333 -18.90 22.39 3.88
C SER A 333 -18.75 21.63 5.21
N GLU A 334 -19.85 21.23 5.86
CA GLU A 334 -19.79 20.41 7.07
C GLU A 334 -19.21 19.02 6.79
N ALA A 335 -19.43 18.45 5.60
CA ALA A 335 -18.78 17.20 5.20
C ALA A 335 -17.27 17.36 5.10
N ILE A 336 -16.77 18.44 4.49
CA ILE A 336 -15.34 18.78 4.39
C ILE A 336 -14.74 18.96 5.79
N ASP A 337 -15.40 19.69 6.68
CA ASP A 337 -14.94 19.88 8.06
C ASP A 337 -14.83 18.54 8.80
N HIS A 338 -15.83 17.68 8.65
CA HIS A 338 -15.82 16.34 9.25
C HIS A 338 -14.67 15.49 8.70
N ILE A 339 -14.49 15.44 7.39
CA ILE A 339 -13.40 14.71 6.74
C ILE A 339 -12.04 15.24 7.21
N SER A 340 -11.89 16.56 7.30
CA SER A 340 -10.64 17.18 7.78
C SER A 340 -10.28 16.78 9.21
N LEU A 341 -11.29 16.49 10.06
CA LEU A 341 -11.10 16.12 11.46
C LEU A 341 -10.87 14.61 11.66
N HIS A 342 -11.60 13.76 10.92
CA HIS A 342 -11.73 12.34 11.20
C HIS A 342 -11.05 11.42 10.15
N SER A 343 -10.86 11.91 8.90
CA SER A 343 -10.20 11.11 7.87
C SER A 343 -8.70 10.94 8.15
N THR A 344 -8.18 9.78 7.82
CA THR A 344 -6.73 9.54 7.77
C THR A 344 -6.07 10.10 6.51
N HIS A 345 -6.82 10.83 5.69
CA HIS A 345 -6.38 11.40 4.42
C HIS A 345 -5.90 10.35 3.40
N HIS A 346 -6.54 9.16 3.44
CA HIS A 346 -6.23 8.08 2.52
C HIS A 346 -7.00 8.24 1.21
N SER A 347 -8.32 8.07 1.25
CA SER A 347 -9.19 8.13 0.07
C SER A 347 -10.57 8.61 0.49
N ASP A 348 -10.99 9.75 -0.02
CA ASP A 348 -12.28 10.33 0.31
C ASP A 348 -13.05 10.70 -0.98
N ALA A 349 -14.37 10.57 -0.94
CA ALA A 349 -15.21 10.71 -2.12
C ALA A 349 -16.41 11.62 -1.87
N ILE A 350 -16.87 12.30 -2.93
CA ILE A 350 -18.18 12.93 -3.03
C ILE A 350 -18.99 12.27 -4.13
N VAL A 351 -20.29 12.06 -3.88
CA VAL A 351 -21.25 11.70 -4.91
C VAL A 351 -22.19 12.89 -5.10
N THR A 352 -22.16 13.51 -6.27
CA THR A 352 -22.90 14.73 -6.59
C THR A 352 -23.11 14.89 -8.09
N GLU A 353 -24.19 15.55 -8.50
CA GLU A 353 -24.39 16.04 -9.87
C GLU A 353 -24.12 17.57 -9.97
N ASP A 354 -23.79 18.24 -8.86
CA ASP A 354 -23.40 19.64 -8.84
C ASP A 354 -21.86 19.77 -9.00
N SER A 355 -21.45 20.36 -10.12
CA SER A 355 -20.03 20.59 -10.42
C SER A 355 -19.37 21.57 -9.43
N GLN A 356 -20.10 22.53 -8.89
CA GLN A 356 -19.55 23.49 -7.92
C GLN A 356 -19.27 22.81 -6.58
N ALA A 357 -20.17 21.94 -6.13
CA ALA A 357 -19.95 21.12 -4.94
C ALA A 357 -18.76 20.16 -5.14
N ALA A 358 -18.64 19.54 -6.32
CA ALA A 358 -17.51 18.68 -6.68
C ALA A 358 -16.18 19.44 -6.65
N ASP A 359 -16.11 20.61 -7.30
CA ASP A 359 -14.90 21.45 -7.37
C ASP A 359 -14.48 21.93 -5.98
N LEU A 360 -15.45 22.35 -5.15
CA LEU A 360 -15.19 22.74 -3.76
C LEU A 360 -14.63 21.59 -2.94
N PHE A 361 -15.24 20.40 -3.06
CA PHE A 361 -14.78 19.21 -2.35
C PHE A 361 -13.36 18.83 -2.75
N VAL A 362 -13.07 18.76 -4.05
CA VAL A 362 -11.73 18.42 -4.58
C VAL A 362 -10.68 19.44 -4.14
N ALA A 363 -11.02 20.72 -4.09
CA ALA A 363 -10.09 21.77 -3.69
C ALA A 363 -9.81 21.77 -2.17
N ALA A 364 -10.77 21.38 -1.35
CA ALA A 364 -10.69 21.52 0.10
C ALA A 364 -10.27 20.23 0.82
N VAL A 365 -10.63 19.05 0.29
CA VAL A 365 -10.27 17.76 0.88
C VAL A 365 -8.82 17.40 0.55
N ASP A 366 -7.98 17.35 1.59
CA ASP A 366 -6.54 17.08 1.45
C ASP A 366 -6.22 15.59 1.69
N SER A 367 -6.80 14.70 0.87
CA SER A 367 -6.54 13.27 0.91
C SER A 367 -5.62 12.82 -0.23
N ALA A 368 -4.95 11.68 -0.07
CA ALA A 368 -4.03 11.14 -1.06
C ALA A 368 -4.75 10.82 -2.39
N ALA A 369 -6.01 10.40 -2.30
CA ALA A 369 -6.91 10.24 -3.44
C ALA A 369 -8.27 10.86 -3.13
N VAL A 370 -8.75 11.75 -4.00
CA VAL A 370 -10.06 12.40 -3.89
C VAL A 370 -10.90 12.01 -5.11
N TYR A 371 -12.11 11.52 -4.86
CA TYR A 371 -12.98 10.97 -5.89
C TYR A 371 -14.25 11.80 -6.06
N VAL A 372 -14.68 11.94 -7.29
CA VAL A 372 -16.00 12.44 -7.65
C VAL A 372 -16.73 11.31 -8.38
N ASN A 373 -17.88 10.89 -7.84
CA ASN A 373 -18.75 9.86 -8.42
C ASN A 373 -18.06 8.51 -8.68
N ALA A 374 -17.10 8.13 -7.83
CA ALA A 374 -16.40 6.86 -7.93
C ALA A 374 -16.11 6.26 -6.54
N SER A 375 -15.95 4.95 -6.48
CA SER A 375 -15.64 4.21 -5.26
C SER A 375 -14.21 4.45 -4.82
N THR A 376 -13.97 4.57 -3.51
CA THR A 376 -12.63 4.65 -2.91
C THR A 376 -11.80 3.38 -3.15
N ARG A 377 -12.44 2.27 -3.56
CA ARG A 377 -11.79 1.00 -3.92
C ARG A 377 -10.84 1.11 -5.11
N PHE A 378 -10.96 2.14 -5.92
CA PHE A 378 -10.01 2.40 -7.01
C PHE A 378 -8.64 2.92 -6.56
N THR A 379 -8.43 3.22 -5.27
CA THR A 379 -7.09 3.54 -4.75
C THR A 379 -6.25 2.26 -4.64
N ASP A 380 -5.75 1.81 -5.76
CA ASP A 380 -5.04 0.53 -5.94
C ASP A 380 -3.97 0.70 -7.03
N GLY A 381 -2.81 0.06 -6.87
CA GLY A 381 -1.70 0.20 -7.82
C GLY A 381 -2.03 -0.34 -9.21
N GLY A 382 -2.82 -1.41 -9.31
CA GLY A 382 -3.28 -1.95 -10.60
C GLY A 382 -4.22 -1.00 -11.31
N GLU A 383 -5.24 -0.48 -10.59
CA GLU A 383 -6.22 0.47 -11.13
C GLU A 383 -5.56 1.81 -11.54
N PHE A 384 -4.49 2.23 -10.86
CA PHE A 384 -3.72 3.44 -11.19
C PHE A 384 -2.68 3.21 -12.30
N GLY A 385 -2.60 1.99 -12.85
CA GLY A 385 -1.64 1.66 -13.91
C GLY A 385 -0.19 1.57 -13.42
N LEU A 386 0.04 1.35 -12.12
CA LEU A 386 1.37 1.21 -11.52
C LEU A 386 1.83 -0.26 -11.49
N GLY A 387 1.01 -1.20 -11.97
CA GLY A 387 1.24 -2.63 -11.83
C GLY A 387 1.10 -3.08 -10.38
N CYS A 388 2.16 -3.65 -9.81
CA CYS A 388 2.21 -3.95 -8.37
C CYS A 388 2.40 -2.68 -7.54
N GLU A 389 1.92 -2.70 -6.29
CA GLU A 389 2.16 -1.63 -5.33
C GLU A 389 2.86 -2.13 -4.06
N ILE A 390 3.71 -1.29 -3.49
CA ILE A 390 4.30 -1.54 -2.17
C ILE A 390 3.34 -1.14 -1.04
N GLY A 391 2.43 -0.23 -1.31
CA GLY A 391 1.44 0.26 -0.37
C GLY A 391 0.92 1.64 -0.75
N ILE A 392 0.04 2.17 0.08
CA ILE A 392 -0.57 3.48 -0.10
C ILE A 392 -0.09 4.38 1.03
N SER A 393 0.54 5.50 0.68
CA SER A 393 1.03 6.48 1.64
C SER A 393 0.07 7.65 1.78
N THR A 394 -0.16 8.09 3.01
CA THR A 394 -0.94 9.28 3.31
C THR A 394 -0.08 10.50 3.65
N GLN A 395 1.25 10.34 3.74
CA GLN A 395 2.16 11.45 4.03
C GLN A 395 2.30 12.39 2.83
N LYS A 396 2.65 13.65 3.10
CA LYS A 396 2.82 14.67 2.05
C LYS A 396 4.21 14.70 1.45
N LEU A 397 5.22 14.31 2.20
CA LEU A 397 6.60 14.35 1.75
C LEU A 397 7.00 13.07 1.03
N HIS A 398 7.58 13.21 -0.16
CA HIS A 398 8.07 12.21 -1.09
C HIS A 398 6.96 11.42 -1.77
N ALA A 399 6.42 10.34 -1.16
CA ALA A 399 5.39 9.49 -1.75
C ALA A 399 4.02 9.74 -1.12
N ARG A 400 2.98 9.90 -1.94
CA ARG A 400 1.58 10.07 -1.52
C ARG A 400 0.66 9.31 -2.46
N GLY A 401 -0.29 8.56 -1.92
CA GLY A 401 -1.14 7.63 -2.67
C GLY A 401 -0.48 6.27 -2.90
N PRO A 402 -0.97 5.47 -3.87
CA PRO A 402 -0.37 4.19 -4.23
C PRO A 402 1.09 4.36 -4.66
N MET A 403 1.97 3.50 -4.13
CA MET A 403 3.41 3.57 -4.36
C MET A 403 3.86 2.47 -5.32
N GLY A 404 4.32 2.87 -6.49
CA GLY A 404 4.92 2.00 -7.49
C GLY A 404 6.43 2.20 -7.62
N LEU A 405 6.94 2.05 -8.83
CA LEU A 405 8.38 2.14 -9.12
C LEU A 405 8.96 3.53 -8.89
N ARG A 406 8.19 4.60 -9.20
CA ARG A 406 8.67 5.98 -9.11
C ARG A 406 8.94 6.42 -7.68
N GLU A 407 8.10 5.98 -6.75
CA GLU A 407 8.19 6.33 -5.33
C GLU A 407 9.42 5.72 -4.64
N MET A 408 10.05 4.70 -5.28
CA MET A 408 11.34 4.13 -4.86
C MET A 408 12.53 4.76 -5.56
N THR A 409 12.35 5.91 -6.22
CA THR A 409 13.42 6.66 -6.86
C THR A 409 13.55 8.05 -6.25
N THR A 410 14.72 8.65 -6.42
CA THR A 410 14.98 10.06 -6.18
C THR A 410 15.60 10.66 -7.43
N TYR A 411 16.20 11.84 -7.35
CA TYR A 411 16.84 12.46 -8.49
C TYR A 411 18.22 13.02 -8.11
N LYS A 412 19.07 13.17 -9.11
CA LYS A 412 20.30 13.98 -9.02
C LYS A 412 20.35 15.01 -10.13
N TYR A 413 21.11 16.06 -9.92
CA TYR A 413 21.42 17.00 -10.99
C TYR A 413 22.68 16.55 -11.71
N VAL A 414 22.60 16.47 -13.04
CA VAL A 414 23.75 16.27 -13.94
C VAL A 414 24.01 17.59 -14.61
N ILE A 415 25.17 18.16 -14.36
CA ILE A 415 25.60 19.44 -14.93
C ILE A 415 26.71 19.19 -15.95
N ARG A 416 26.46 19.60 -17.19
CA ARG A 416 27.43 19.50 -18.28
C ARG A 416 27.90 20.87 -18.67
N GLY A 417 29.21 21.02 -18.80
CA GLY A 417 29.88 22.25 -19.20
C GLY A 417 31.08 21.97 -20.07
N ASN A 418 31.75 23.07 -20.49
CA ASN A 418 32.99 23.07 -21.27
C ASN A 418 33.99 24.08 -20.66
N GLY A 419 34.27 23.94 -19.35
CA GLY A 419 35.23 24.79 -18.64
C GLY A 419 34.67 26.10 -18.09
N GLN A 420 33.34 26.27 -18.02
CA GLN A 420 32.72 27.46 -17.43
C GLN A 420 33.06 27.58 -15.94
N THR A 421 33.34 28.80 -15.51
CA THR A 421 33.57 29.21 -14.12
C THR A 421 32.53 30.26 -13.71
N ARG A 422 32.28 30.36 -12.41
CA ARG A 422 31.41 31.37 -11.82
C ARG A 422 32.20 32.53 -11.28
#